data_af034f9149b6a0cbad51c2f2cd609c7a
#
_entry.id   af034f9149b6a0cbad51c2f2cd609c7a
#
_cell.length_a   1.000
_cell.length_b   1.000
_cell.length_c   1.000
_cell.angle_alpha   90.00
_cell.angle_beta   90.00
_cell.angle_gamma   90.00
#
_symmetry.space_group_name_H-M   'P 1'
#
loop_
_entity.id
_entity.type
_entity.pdbx_description
1 polymer ?
#
loop_
_entity_poly.entity_id
_entity_poly.type
_entity_poly.pdbx_seq_one_letter_code
_entity_poly.pdbx_strand_id
1 'polypeptide(L)'
;ILSRQIEPTKGEVNITPGERLSFLQQDHYKYDEYLVLDTVIMGNARLYEIMKEKEVIYAKEDFTDEDGIKASELEAEFATMNGWEAESDAATLLNGLGIETDLHYKYMKDLKGAEKVKVLLAQALFGNPDILLLDEPTNHLDLDAIAWLEEFLINFENTVIVVSHD
;
A
#
# COMPACT_ATOMS: atom_id res chain seq x y z
N ILE A 1 -12.70 17.11 2.03
CA ILE A 1 -12.41 16.37 0.80
C ILE A 1 -11.61 15.14 1.15
N LEU A 2 -12.14 13.98 0.86
CA LEU A 2 -11.48 12.69 1.11
C LEU A 2 -10.19 12.57 0.34
N SER A 3 -10.34 12.70 -0.94
CA SER A 3 -9.28 12.75 -1.91
C SER A 3 -9.67 13.84 -2.88
N ARG A 4 -8.73 14.60 -3.34
CA ARG A 4 -9.03 15.65 -4.33
C ARG A 4 -9.49 15.08 -5.67
N GLN A 5 -9.41 13.78 -5.82
CA GLN A 5 -9.82 13.07 -7.03
C GLN A 5 -11.30 12.70 -7.03
N ILE A 6 -11.95 12.72 -5.86
CA ILE A 6 -13.34 12.31 -5.71
C ILE A 6 -14.11 13.35 -4.92
N GLU A 7 -15.21 13.82 -5.49
CA GLU A 7 -16.10 14.73 -4.81
C GLU A 7 -17.30 13.96 -4.24
N PRO A 8 -17.65 14.18 -2.97
CA PRO A 8 -18.85 13.56 -2.43
C PRO A 8 -20.09 14.13 -3.08
N THR A 9 -20.96 13.26 -3.57
CA THR A 9 -22.21 13.66 -4.19
C THR A 9 -23.35 13.74 -3.18
N LYS A 10 -23.17 13.12 -2.03
CA LYS A 10 -24.18 13.11 -0.95
C LYS A 10 -23.49 13.14 0.40
N GLY A 11 -23.99 13.99 1.29
CA GLY A 11 -23.51 14.09 2.64
C GLY A 11 -22.09 14.66 2.75
N GLU A 12 -21.58 14.58 3.93
CA GLU A 12 -20.22 15.04 4.23
C GLU A 12 -19.37 13.88 4.64
N VAL A 13 -18.11 13.89 4.21
CA VAL A 13 -17.11 12.93 4.69
C VAL A 13 -16.08 13.72 5.49
N ASN A 14 -16.00 13.39 6.77
CA ASN A 14 -15.06 14.05 7.69
C ASN A 14 -13.92 13.11 8.03
N ILE A 15 -12.70 13.60 7.88
CA ILE A 15 -11.50 12.87 8.24
C ILE A 15 -10.91 13.50 9.49
N THR A 16 -10.85 12.72 10.57
CA THR A 16 -10.26 13.19 11.82
C THR A 16 -8.76 13.38 11.63
N PRO A 17 -8.17 14.48 12.15
CA PRO A 17 -6.72 14.66 12.08
C PRO A 17 -5.98 13.45 12.65
N GLY A 18 -4.97 12.98 11.93
CA GLY A 18 -4.21 11.80 12.30
C GLY A 18 -4.69 10.51 11.67
N GLU A 19 -5.89 10.48 11.11
CA GLU A 19 -6.38 9.31 10.38
C GLU A 19 -5.69 9.22 9.02
N ARG A 20 -5.41 7.98 8.59
CA ARG A 20 -4.77 7.73 7.31
C ARG A 20 -5.80 7.33 6.27
N LEU A 21 -5.89 8.13 5.21
CA LEU A 21 -6.72 7.84 4.05
C LEU A 21 -5.89 7.09 3.02
N SER A 22 -6.41 5.97 2.55
CA SER A 22 -5.83 5.23 1.43
C SER A 22 -6.84 5.18 0.29
N PHE A 23 -6.38 5.33 -0.93
CA PHE A 23 -7.23 5.24 -2.10
C PHE A 23 -6.51 4.55 -3.25
N LEU A 24 -7.29 3.97 -4.16
CA LEU A 24 -6.75 3.29 -5.33
C LEU A 24 -6.19 4.32 -6.32
N GLN A 25 -4.89 4.20 -6.61
CA GLN A 25 -4.23 5.10 -7.57
C GLN A 25 -4.74 4.84 -8.97
N GLN A 26 -4.90 5.91 -9.75
CA GLN A 26 -5.37 5.83 -11.12
C GLN A 26 -4.23 5.88 -12.15
N ASP A 27 -3.08 6.43 -11.77
CA ASP A 27 -1.93 6.50 -12.66
C ASP A 27 -1.15 5.17 -12.62
N HIS A 28 -1.38 4.33 -13.62
CA HIS A 28 -0.80 2.99 -13.70
C HIS A 28 0.71 3.01 -13.96
N TYR A 29 1.26 4.13 -14.42
CA TYR A 29 2.67 4.24 -14.81
C TYR A 29 3.53 4.96 -13.80
N LYS A 30 2.93 5.50 -12.76
CA LYS A 30 3.62 6.29 -11.75
C LYS A 30 4.76 5.53 -11.07
N TYR A 31 4.61 4.22 -10.94
CA TYR A 31 5.53 3.38 -10.18
C TYR A 31 6.40 2.47 -11.06
N ASP A 32 6.49 2.73 -12.36
CA ASP A 32 7.20 1.87 -13.32
C ASP A 32 8.64 1.58 -12.94
N GLU A 33 9.30 2.54 -12.29
CA GLU A 33 10.71 2.40 -11.90
C GLU A 33 10.91 1.69 -10.55
N TYR A 34 9.84 1.25 -9.92
CA TYR A 34 9.88 0.58 -8.61
C TYR A 34 9.53 -0.89 -8.71
N LEU A 35 10.07 -1.67 -7.76
CA LEU A 35 9.69 -3.09 -7.66
C LEU A 35 8.23 -3.22 -7.25
N VAL A 36 7.59 -4.31 -7.67
CA VAL A 36 6.19 -4.60 -7.34
C VAL A 36 5.99 -4.60 -5.83
N LEU A 37 6.83 -5.30 -5.09
CA LEU A 37 6.72 -5.40 -3.63
C LEU A 37 6.87 -4.01 -2.97
N ASP A 38 7.85 -3.24 -3.40
CA ASP A 38 8.08 -1.89 -2.90
C ASP A 38 6.88 -0.97 -3.16
N THR A 39 6.27 -1.10 -4.34
CA THR A 39 5.09 -0.32 -4.72
C THR A 39 3.95 -0.55 -3.73
N VAL A 40 3.73 -1.79 -3.32
CA VAL A 40 2.68 -2.10 -2.32
C VAL A 40 3.01 -1.45 -0.98
N ILE A 41 4.26 -1.57 -0.53
CA ILE A 41 4.69 -1.01 0.76
C ILE A 41 4.56 0.52 0.77
N MET A 42 4.71 1.18 -0.39
CA MET A 42 4.48 2.61 -0.53
C MET A 42 3.06 3.06 -0.16
N GLY A 43 2.12 2.12 -0.03
CA GLY A 43 0.79 2.40 0.50
C GLY A 43 0.83 2.98 1.91
N ASN A 44 1.87 2.64 2.67
CA ASN A 44 2.20 3.33 3.92
C ASN A 44 3.47 4.13 3.67
N ALA A 45 3.31 5.38 3.24
CA ALA A 45 4.42 6.24 2.81
C ALA A 45 5.49 6.39 3.90
N ARG A 46 5.09 6.58 5.15
CA ARG A 46 6.05 6.74 6.25
C ARG A 46 6.87 5.46 6.47
N LEU A 47 6.23 4.31 6.41
CA LEU A 47 6.93 3.03 6.56
C LEU A 47 7.98 2.85 5.47
N TYR A 48 7.63 3.13 4.22
CA TYR A 48 8.55 3.03 3.10
C TYR A 48 9.72 4.00 3.27
N GLU A 49 9.44 5.24 3.68
CA GLU A 49 10.45 6.25 3.96
C GLU A 49 11.44 5.78 5.03
N ILE A 50 10.94 5.21 6.12
CA ILE A 50 11.78 4.66 7.19
C ILE A 50 12.67 3.54 6.67
N MET A 51 12.13 2.64 5.86
CA MET A 51 12.90 1.55 5.26
C MET A 51 14.07 2.09 4.43
N LYS A 52 13.82 3.12 3.63
CA LYS A 52 14.86 3.74 2.79
C LYS A 52 15.90 4.49 3.62
N GLU A 53 15.47 5.23 4.62
CA GLU A 53 16.39 5.93 5.53
C GLU A 53 17.29 4.95 6.25
N LYS A 54 16.75 3.83 6.72
CA LYS A 54 17.53 2.78 7.38
C LYS A 54 18.59 2.21 6.43
N GLU A 55 18.22 1.92 5.19
CA GLU A 55 19.16 1.41 4.20
C GLU A 55 20.33 2.38 4.00
N VAL A 56 20.04 3.68 3.89
CA VAL A 56 21.05 4.71 3.71
C VAL A 56 21.99 4.77 4.91
N ILE A 57 21.43 4.78 6.12
CA ILE A 57 22.23 4.89 7.35
C ILE A 57 23.13 3.65 7.52
N TYR A 58 22.60 2.45 7.33
CA TYR A 58 23.38 1.23 7.51
C TYR A 58 24.41 1.00 6.41
N ALA A 59 24.24 1.66 5.25
CA ALA A 59 25.20 1.59 4.15
C ALA A 59 26.36 2.58 4.29
N LYS A 60 26.32 3.48 5.26
CA LYS A 60 27.39 4.45 5.46
C LYS A 60 28.68 3.78 5.92
N GLU A 61 29.80 4.17 5.29
CA GLU A 61 31.13 3.73 5.73
C GLU A 61 31.52 4.39 7.04
N ASP A 62 31.13 5.67 7.21
CA ASP A 62 31.41 6.47 8.41
C ASP A 62 30.18 6.50 9.32
N PHE A 63 29.89 5.37 9.97
CA PHE A 63 28.75 5.29 10.89
C PHE A 63 29.11 5.99 12.21
N THR A 64 28.44 7.10 12.49
CA THR A 64 28.68 7.93 13.66
C THR A 64 27.71 7.60 14.81
N ASP A 65 27.98 8.16 16.00
CA ASP A 65 27.08 8.02 17.15
C ASP A 65 25.71 8.65 16.86
N GLU A 66 25.68 9.76 16.12
CA GLU A 66 24.44 10.38 15.67
C GLU A 66 23.64 9.46 14.74
N ASP A 67 24.33 8.76 13.84
CA ASP A 67 23.70 7.78 12.97
C ASP A 67 23.10 6.63 13.78
N GLY A 68 23.77 6.20 14.85
CA GLY A 68 23.27 5.17 15.75
C GLY A 68 21.99 5.61 16.47
N ILE A 69 21.93 6.85 16.93
CA ILE A 69 20.75 7.42 17.56
C ILE A 69 19.58 7.47 16.54
N LYS A 70 19.86 7.97 15.34
CA LYS A 70 18.86 8.08 14.28
C LYS A 70 18.34 6.69 13.90
N ALA A 71 19.22 5.71 13.73
CA ALA A 71 18.84 4.34 13.43
C ALA A 71 17.94 3.75 14.52
N SER A 72 18.26 4.01 15.79
CA SER A 72 17.43 3.53 16.91
C SER A 72 16.03 4.13 16.89
N GLU A 73 15.93 5.42 16.59
CA GLU A 73 14.63 6.09 16.46
C GLU A 73 13.82 5.50 15.31
N LEU A 74 14.46 5.27 14.17
CA LEU A 74 13.81 4.67 13.01
C LEU A 74 13.35 3.24 13.30
N GLU A 75 14.17 2.45 13.99
CA GLU A 75 13.80 1.07 14.38
C GLU A 75 12.59 1.06 15.32
N ALA A 76 12.52 1.98 16.26
CA ALA A 76 11.39 2.08 17.18
C ALA A 76 10.11 2.42 16.44
N GLU A 77 10.16 3.40 15.52
CA GLU A 77 8.99 3.75 14.71
C GLU A 77 8.61 2.61 13.77
N PHE A 78 9.59 1.95 13.17
CA PHE A 78 9.38 0.79 12.30
C PHE A 78 8.63 -0.33 13.04
N ALA A 79 9.02 -0.61 14.27
CA ALA A 79 8.37 -1.62 15.10
C ALA A 79 6.91 -1.25 15.42
N THR A 80 6.61 0.03 15.66
CA THR A 80 5.24 0.46 15.94
C THR A 80 4.32 0.28 14.74
N MET A 81 4.87 0.23 13.54
CA MET A 81 4.13 0.04 12.29
C MET A 81 4.11 -1.41 11.83
N ASN A 82 4.57 -2.36 12.64
CA ASN A 82 4.74 -3.75 12.26
C ASN A 82 5.60 -3.92 11.00
N GLY A 83 6.63 -3.09 10.89
CA GLY A 83 7.50 -3.06 9.70
C GLY A 83 8.19 -4.37 9.40
N TRP A 84 8.45 -5.18 10.43
CA TRP A 84 9.06 -6.50 10.26
C TRP A 84 8.21 -7.46 9.44
N GLU A 85 6.89 -7.22 9.41
CA GLU A 85 5.94 -8.04 8.64
C GLU A 85 5.55 -7.38 7.31
N ALA A 86 6.09 -6.21 6.98
CA ALA A 86 5.69 -5.45 5.81
C ALA A 86 5.80 -6.23 4.51
N GLU A 87 6.93 -6.89 4.27
CA GLU A 87 7.12 -7.68 3.05
C GLU A 87 6.16 -8.87 2.99
N SER A 88 5.98 -9.56 4.11
CA SER A 88 5.06 -10.69 4.22
C SER A 88 3.62 -10.26 3.98
N ASP A 89 3.21 -9.14 4.57
CA ASP A 89 1.87 -8.59 4.40
C ASP A 89 1.64 -8.17 2.95
N ALA A 90 2.61 -7.50 2.34
CA ALA A 90 2.53 -7.09 0.94
C ALA A 90 2.43 -8.32 0.02
N ALA A 91 3.21 -9.35 0.28
CA ALA A 91 3.17 -10.59 -0.49
C ALA A 91 1.81 -11.29 -0.37
N THR A 92 1.23 -11.30 0.82
CA THR A 92 -0.10 -11.88 1.05
C THR A 92 -1.17 -11.16 0.24
N LEU A 93 -1.13 -9.83 0.22
CA LEU A 93 -2.07 -9.03 -0.58
C LEU A 93 -1.92 -9.32 -2.07
N LEU A 94 -0.68 -9.36 -2.56
CA LEU A 94 -0.41 -9.61 -3.97
C LEU A 94 -0.88 -11.02 -4.38
N ASN A 95 -0.56 -12.03 -3.60
CA ASN A 95 -0.97 -13.41 -3.89
C ASN A 95 -2.51 -13.54 -3.87
N GLY A 96 -3.16 -12.88 -2.91
CA GLY A 96 -4.62 -12.89 -2.82
C GLY A 96 -5.29 -12.31 -4.06
N LEU A 97 -4.68 -11.29 -4.67
CA LEU A 97 -5.20 -10.64 -5.86
C LEU A 97 -4.75 -11.31 -7.16
N GLY A 98 -4.00 -12.39 -7.08
CA GLY A 98 -3.59 -13.16 -8.25
C GLY A 98 -2.23 -12.79 -8.83
N ILE A 99 -1.44 -12.01 -8.12
CA ILE A 99 -0.06 -11.70 -8.52
C ILE A 99 0.88 -12.72 -7.86
N GLU A 100 1.45 -13.59 -8.66
CA GLU A 100 2.30 -14.66 -8.16
C GLU A 100 3.62 -14.14 -7.59
N THR A 101 4.21 -14.91 -6.68
CA THR A 101 5.44 -14.54 -5.99
C THR A 101 6.59 -14.18 -6.95
N ASP A 102 6.66 -14.85 -8.08
CA ASP A 102 7.69 -14.58 -9.09
C ASP A 102 7.67 -13.14 -9.60
N LEU A 103 6.50 -12.52 -9.58
CA LEU A 103 6.33 -11.14 -10.06
C LEU A 103 6.64 -10.10 -8.99
N HIS A 104 6.71 -10.48 -7.71
CA HIS A 104 6.91 -9.54 -6.61
C HIS A 104 8.24 -8.79 -6.66
N TYR A 105 9.28 -9.41 -7.24
CA TYR A 105 10.62 -8.84 -7.34
C TYR A 105 10.91 -8.27 -8.71
N LYS A 106 9.90 -8.15 -9.57
CA LYS A 106 10.02 -7.49 -10.87
C LYS A 106 9.66 -6.02 -10.73
N TYR A 107 10.09 -5.21 -11.71
CA TYR A 107 9.70 -3.82 -11.76
C TYR A 107 8.29 -3.69 -12.29
N MET A 108 7.59 -2.65 -11.86
CA MET A 108 6.23 -2.38 -12.32
C MET A 108 6.14 -2.28 -13.84
N LYS A 109 7.15 -1.69 -14.48
CA LYS A 109 7.18 -1.54 -15.95
C LYS A 109 7.14 -2.88 -16.70
N ASP A 110 7.55 -3.96 -16.07
CA ASP A 110 7.58 -5.30 -16.66
C ASP A 110 6.21 -6.00 -16.59
N LEU A 111 5.26 -5.42 -15.90
CA LEU A 111 3.91 -5.98 -15.75
C LEU A 111 2.98 -5.51 -16.86
N LYS A 112 1.97 -6.33 -17.13
CA LYS A 112 0.86 -5.94 -18.02
C LYS A 112 -0.04 -4.93 -17.30
N GLY A 113 -0.83 -4.18 -18.06
CA GLY A 113 -1.73 -3.18 -17.50
C GLY A 113 -2.67 -3.70 -16.43
N ALA A 114 -3.29 -4.86 -16.66
CA ALA A 114 -4.19 -5.48 -15.69
C ALA A 114 -3.46 -5.88 -14.40
N GLU A 115 -2.22 -6.34 -14.54
CA GLU A 115 -1.40 -6.69 -13.38
C GLU A 115 -1.01 -5.45 -12.58
N LYS A 116 -0.69 -4.34 -13.25
CA LYS A 116 -0.40 -3.07 -12.58
C LYS A 116 -1.58 -2.60 -11.74
N VAL A 117 -2.80 -2.71 -12.25
CA VAL A 117 -4.00 -2.33 -11.51
C VAL A 117 -4.15 -3.16 -10.24
N LYS A 118 -3.89 -4.47 -10.32
CA LYS A 118 -3.93 -5.35 -9.15
C LYS A 118 -2.90 -4.96 -8.09
N VAL A 119 -1.69 -4.61 -8.52
CA VAL A 119 -0.64 -4.16 -7.60
C VAL A 119 -1.05 -2.86 -6.91
N LEU A 120 -1.64 -1.92 -7.65
CA LEU A 120 -2.12 -0.67 -7.06
C LEU A 120 -3.28 -0.90 -6.09
N LEU A 121 -4.11 -1.90 -6.35
CA LEU A 121 -5.15 -2.29 -5.41
C LEU A 121 -4.52 -2.83 -4.11
N ALA A 122 -3.52 -3.70 -4.23
CA ALA A 122 -2.77 -4.19 -3.07
C ALA A 122 -2.14 -3.03 -2.29
N GLN A 123 -1.60 -2.04 -2.98
CA GLN A 123 -1.05 -0.83 -2.35
C GLN A 123 -2.11 -0.11 -1.52
N ALA A 124 -3.32 0.05 -2.05
CA ALA A 124 -4.41 0.72 -1.34
C ALA A 124 -4.82 -0.05 -0.09
N LEU A 125 -4.78 -1.38 -0.12
CA LEU A 125 -5.14 -2.22 1.01
C LEU A 125 -4.04 -2.33 2.07
N PHE A 126 -2.80 -2.01 1.70
CA PHE A 126 -1.64 -2.23 2.56
C PHE A 126 -1.65 -1.33 3.80
N GLY A 127 -1.21 -1.89 4.92
CA GLY A 127 -0.93 -1.10 6.12
C GLY A 127 -2.14 -0.71 6.95
N ASN A 128 -3.27 -1.36 6.76
CA ASN A 128 -4.47 -1.15 7.57
C ASN A 128 -4.87 0.33 7.68
N PRO A 129 -5.19 0.99 6.57
CA PRO A 129 -5.57 2.41 6.60
C PRO A 129 -6.84 2.64 7.42
N ASP A 130 -6.99 3.84 7.97
CA ASP A 130 -8.17 4.20 8.74
C ASP A 130 -9.39 4.38 7.84
N ILE A 131 -9.18 4.91 6.65
CA ILE A 131 -10.23 5.07 5.64
C ILE A 131 -9.69 4.52 4.32
N LEU A 132 -10.43 3.60 3.73
CA LEU A 132 -10.08 2.96 2.47
C LEU A 132 -11.10 3.34 1.40
N LEU A 133 -10.64 3.94 0.32
CA LEU A 133 -11.49 4.39 -0.78
C LEU A 133 -11.15 3.59 -2.04
N LEU A 134 -12.09 2.81 -2.51
CA LEU A 134 -11.92 1.96 -3.69
C LEU A 134 -12.93 2.32 -4.78
N ASP A 135 -12.45 2.59 -5.98
CA ASP A 135 -13.27 2.88 -7.14
C ASP A 135 -13.17 1.69 -8.10
N GLU A 136 -14.30 0.99 -8.28
CA GLU A 136 -14.41 -0.19 -9.13
C GLU A 136 -13.28 -1.21 -8.92
N PRO A 137 -13.07 -1.67 -7.68
CA PRO A 137 -11.89 -2.47 -7.36
C PRO A 137 -11.87 -3.86 -7.99
N THR A 138 -13.01 -4.34 -8.51
CA THR A 138 -13.12 -5.70 -9.06
C THR A 138 -12.94 -5.77 -10.57
N ASN A 139 -12.78 -4.64 -11.26
CA ASN A 139 -12.78 -4.58 -12.74
C ASN A 139 -11.76 -5.50 -13.42
N HIS A 140 -10.62 -5.74 -12.83
CA HIS A 140 -9.55 -6.54 -13.44
C HIS A 140 -9.28 -7.83 -12.69
N LEU A 141 -10.19 -8.24 -11.79
CA LEU A 141 -10.00 -9.42 -10.96
C LEU A 141 -10.76 -10.62 -11.50
N ASP A 142 -10.17 -11.81 -11.35
CA ASP A 142 -10.87 -13.05 -11.60
C ASP A 142 -11.74 -13.41 -10.38
N LEU A 143 -12.50 -14.50 -10.49
CA LEU A 143 -13.44 -14.89 -9.43
C LEU A 143 -12.75 -15.20 -8.11
N ASP A 144 -11.58 -15.82 -8.16
CA ASP A 144 -10.82 -16.15 -6.93
C ASP A 144 -10.33 -14.88 -6.24
N ALA A 145 -9.83 -13.93 -7.01
CA ALA A 145 -9.37 -12.65 -6.48
C ALA A 145 -10.53 -11.82 -5.92
N ILE A 146 -11.69 -11.84 -6.59
CA ILE A 146 -12.88 -11.14 -6.09
C ILE A 146 -13.33 -11.75 -4.76
N ALA A 147 -13.37 -13.07 -4.65
CA ALA A 147 -13.75 -13.76 -3.41
C ALA A 147 -12.77 -13.41 -2.28
N TRP A 148 -11.48 -13.39 -2.58
CA TRP A 148 -10.45 -13.02 -1.61
C TRP A 148 -10.65 -11.57 -1.13
N LEU A 149 -10.89 -10.65 -2.05
CA LEU A 149 -11.10 -9.25 -1.72
C LEU A 149 -12.36 -9.04 -0.88
N GLU A 150 -13.45 -9.73 -1.23
CA GLU A 150 -14.68 -9.66 -0.44
C GLU A 150 -14.45 -10.11 1.00
N GLU A 151 -13.74 -11.21 1.19
CA GLU A 151 -13.40 -11.71 2.52
C GLU A 151 -12.51 -10.71 3.27
N PHE A 152 -11.52 -10.14 2.58
CA PHE A 152 -10.66 -9.11 3.16
C PHE A 152 -11.48 -7.93 3.67
N LEU A 153 -12.42 -7.43 2.87
CA LEU A 153 -13.24 -6.27 3.22
C LEU A 153 -14.23 -6.58 4.35
N ILE A 154 -14.74 -7.80 4.41
CA ILE A 154 -15.62 -8.23 5.52
C ILE A 154 -14.87 -8.18 6.85
N ASN A 155 -13.60 -8.56 6.84
CA ASN A 155 -12.76 -8.57 8.03
C ASN A 155 -12.06 -7.23 8.30
N PHE A 156 -12.26 -6.24 7.42
CA PHE A 156 -11.66 -4.93 7.57
C PHE A 156 -12.42 -4.11 8.62
N GLU A 157 -11.75 -3.77 9.70
CA GLU A 157 -12.38 -3.13 10.86
C GLU A 157 -12.59 -1.62 10.72
N ASN A 158 -11.89 -0.99 9.78
CA ASN A 158 -11.97 0.46 9.57
C ASN A 158 -12.99 0.82 8.49
N THR A 159 -13.07 2.09 8.16
CA THR A 159 -14.05 2.58 7.18
C THR A 159 -13.66 2.22 5.75
N VAL A 160 -14.58 1.63 5.01
CA VAL A 160 -14.39 1.34 3.58
C VAL A 160 -15.48 2.05 2.78
N ILE A 161 -15.05 2.76 1.74
CA ILE A 161 -15.97 3.39 0.78
C ILE A 161 -15.68 2.77 -0.57
N VAL A 162 -16.67 2.08 -1.13
CA VAL A 162 -16.54 1.42 -2.43
C VAL A 162 -17.46 2.11 -3.42
N VAL A 163 -16.91 2.51 -4.57
CA VAL A 163 -17.66 3.07 -5.67
C VAL A 163 -17.80 2.00 -6.75
N SER A 164 -19.02 1.69 -7.12
CA SER A 164 -19.31 0.71 -8.16
C SER A 164 -20.43 1.23 -9.05
N HIS A 165 -20.31 0.97 -10.35
CA HIS A 165 -21.31 1.38 -11.33
C HIS A 165 -22.29 0.25 -11.68
N ASP A 166 -22.16 -0.91 -11.06
CA ASP A 166 -23.04 -2.05 -11.24
C ASP A 166 -24.20 -2.06 -10.24
#